data_17db2b53908e07c63cb109188281eca9
#
_entry.id   17db2b53908e07c63cb109188281eca9
#
_cell.length_a   1.000
_cell.length_b   1.000
_cell.length_c   1.000
_cell.angle_alpha   90.00
_cell.angle_beta   90.00
_cell.angle_gamma   90.00
#
_symmetry.space_group_name_H-M   'P 1'
#
loop_
_entity.id
_entity.type
_entity.pdbx_description
1 polymer ?
#
loop_
_entity_poly.entity_id
_entity_poly.type
_entity_poly.pdbx_seq_one_letter_code
_entity_poly.pdbx_strand_id
1 'polypeptide(L)'
;GYPAGVINLAKSVTENINAVAKAKGVAPRDIIACVLDRPRHEALIKELRAIGCGIVLIPDGDVAGVIATTNPDTSIDIYLGSGGAPEGVLAAAALRCVGGQFQGRLMFRNDDERGRARRWGIEDLDRIYSLEDLAKGDVIFAATGVTDGSLLKGVKHRRDGVTTTQ
;
A
#
# COMPACT_ATOMS: atom_id res chain seq x y z
N GLY A 1 -12.82 -8.96 -4.45
CA GLY A 1 -12.27 -8.05 -3.42
C GLY A 1 -13.07 -8.11 -2.12
N TYR A 2 -12.50 -7.57 -1.06
CA TYR A 2 -13.18 -7.53 0.24
C TYR A 2 -14.29 -6.46 0.25
N PRO A 3 -15.29 -6.58 1.13
CA PRO A 3 -16.33 -5.56 1.28
C PRO A 3 -15.76 -4.19 1.60
N ALA A 4 -16.41 -3.12 1.14
CA ALA A 4 -16.01 -1.76 1.47
C ALA A 4 -15.97 -1.54 3.00
N GLY A 5 -14.96 -0.82 3.48
CA GLY A 5 -14.80 -0.50 4.89
C GLY A 5 -14.22 -1.62 5.77
N VAL A 6 -13.68 -2.70 5.17
CA VAL A 6 -13.00 -3.75 5.92
C VAL A 6 -11.79 -3.21 6.66
N ILE A 7 -11.00 -2.34 6.02
CA ILE A 7 -9.85 -1.68 6.65
C ILE A 7 -10.26 -0.36 7.29
N ASN A 8 -9.61 -0.01 8.41
CA ASN A 8 -9.80 1.27 9.06
C ASN A 8 -8.49 1.71 9.74
N LEU A 9 -7.86 2.76 9.21
CA LEU A 9 -6.58 3.28 9.71
C LEU A 9 -6.66 3.86 11.14
N ALA A 10 -7.86 4.16 11.64
CA ALA A 10 -8.07 4.56 13.03
C ALA A 10 -8.02 3.40 14.03
N LYS A 11 -8.10 2.16 13.54
CA LYS A 11 -8.00 0.94 14.35
C LYS A 11 -6.57 0.43 14.43
N SER A 12 -6.32 -0.43 15.41
CA SER A 12 -5.04 -1.13 15.56
C SER A 12 -4.74 -2.07 14.39
N VAL A 13 -3.47 -2.46 14.24
CA VAL A 13 -3.05 -3.47 13.26
C VAL A 13 -3.79 -4.78 13.50
N THR A 14 -3.89 -5.21 14.76
CA THR A 14 -4.62 -6.43 15.15
C THR A 14 -6.08 -6.40 14.73
N GLU A 15 -6.79 -5.28 14.93
CA GLU A 15 -8.18 -5.15 14.52
C GLU A 15 -8.34 -5.20 13.00
N ASN A 16 -7.43 -4.58 12.24
CA ASN A 16 -7.43 -4.63 10.78
C ASN A 16 -7.16 -6.05 10.26
N ILE A 17 -6.16 -6.75 10.80
CA ILE A 17 -5.87 -8.15 10.43
C ILE A 17 -7.07 -9.05 10.72
N ASN A 18 -7.70 -8.91 11.88
CA ASN A 18 -8.91 -9.67 12.24
C ASN A 18 -10.10 -9.36 11.30
N ALA A 19 -10.26 -8.10 10.90
CA ALA A 19 -11.32 -7.69 9.97
C ALA A 19 -11.11 -8.29 8.57
N VAL A 20 -9.88 -8.28 8.06
CA VAL A 20 -9.53 -8.89 6.77
C VAL A 20 -9.69 -10.42 6.85
N ALA A 21 -9.24 -11.06 7.93
CA ALA A 21 -9.40 -12.50 8.14
C ALA A 21 -10.87 -12.91 8.14
N LYS A 22 -11.71 -12.16 8.86
CA LYS A 22 -13.16 -12.37 8.88
C LYS A 22 -13.79 -12.22 7.49
N ALA A 23 -13.39 -11.19 6.75
CA ALA A 23 -13.90 -10.95 5.38
C ALA A 23 -13.46 -12.03 4.39
N LYS A 24 -12.26 -12.61 4.59
CA LYS A 24 -11.72 -13.72 3.79
C LYS A 24 -12.30 -15.09 4.23
N GLY A 25 -12.86 -15.17 5.44
CA GLY A 25 -13.36 -16.43 6.01
C GLY A 25 -12.26 -17.37 6.51
N VAL A 26 -11.13 -16.81 6.97
CA VAL A 26 -9.97 -17.55 7.45
C VAL A 26 -9.53 -17.10 8.84
N ALA A 27 -8.59 -17.80 9.46
CA ALA A 27 -8.00 -17.35 10.72
C ALA A 27 -6.99 -16.21 10.50
N PRO A 28 -6.73 -15.33 11.49
CA PRO A 28 -5.75 -14.24 11.37
C PRO A 28 -4.34 -14.70 10.97
N ARG A 29 -3.94 -15.90 11.39
CA ARG A 29 -2.65 -16.52 11.02
C ARG A 29 -2.52 -16.85 9.53
N ASP A 30 -3.65 -16.94 8.83
CA ASP A 30 -3.69 -17.26 7.39
C ASP A 30 -3.70 -15.99 6.52
N ILE A 31 -3.67 -14.81 7.15
CA ILE A 31 -3.51 -13.53 6.47
C ILE A 31 -2.03 -13.28 6.17
N ILE A 32 -1.75 -12.73 5.00
CA ILE A 32 -0.41 -12.33 4.58
C ILE A 32 -0.36 -10.80 4.44
N ALA A 33 0.44 -10.17 5.30
CA ALA A 33 0.69 -8.73 5.28
C ALA A 33 1.98 -8.43 4.51
N CYS A 34 1.95 -7.45 3.61
CA CYS A 34 3.14 -6.92 2.95
C CYS A 34 3.60 -5.64 3.65
N VAL A 35 4.89 -5.54 3.92
CA VAL A 35 5.51 -4.39 4.62
C VAL A 35 6.88 -4.09 4.00
N LEU A 36 7.21 -2.79 3.83
CA LEU A 36 8.58 -2.39 3.51
C LEU A 36 9.53 -2.72 4.66
N ASP A 37 10.64 -3.38 4.34
CA ASP A 37 11.72 -3.64 5.28
C ASP A 37 12.51 -2.36 5.56
N ARG A 38 12.06 -1.62 6.56
CA ARG A 38 12.65 -0.35 6.99
C ARG A 38 12.65 -0.24 8.52
N PRO A 39 13.67 0.38 9.12
CA PRO A 39 13.73 0.55 10.58
C PRO A 39 12.46 1.17 11.19
N ARG A 40 11.82 2.10 10.48
CA ARG A 40 10.56 2.72 10.93
C ARG A 40 9.38 1.74 11.05
N HIS A 41 9.48 0.55 10.47
CA HIS A 41 8.43 -0.48 10.51
C HIS A 41 8.71 -1.61 11.52
N GLU A 42 9.80 -1.56 12.28
CA GLU A 42 10.15 -2.63 13.26
C GLU A 42 9.02 -2.91 14.25
N ALA A 43 8.39 -1.86 14.79
CA ALA A 43 7.27 -2.01 15.71
C ALA A 43 6.06 -2.68 15.04
N LEU A 44 5.72 -2.28 13.84
CA LEU A 44 4.67 -2.87 13.02
C LEU A 44 4.94 -4.35 12.74
N ILE A 45 6.17 -4.67 12.30
CA ILE A 45 6.58 -6.05 12.00
C ILE A 45 6.51 -6.92 13.27
N LYS A 46 6.94 -6.37 14.42
CA LYS A 46 6.85 -7.06 15.71
C LYS A 46 5.39 -7.36 16.09
N GLU A 47 4.48 -6.40 15.90
CA GLU A 47 3.04 -6.58 16.16
C GLU A 47 2.45 -7.66 15.23
N LEU A 48 2.74 -7.63 13.94
CA LEU A 48 2.29 -8.64 12.98
C LEU A 48 2.80 -10.04 13.34
N ARG A 49 4.05 -10.16 13.77
CA ARG A 49 4.61 -11.44 14.28
C ARG A 49 3.88 -11.94 15.53
N ALA A 50 3.50 -11.03 16.43
CA ALA A 50 2.75 -11.39 17.63
C ALA A 50 1.34 -11.88 17.32
N ILE A 51 0.70 -11.37 16.28
CA ILE A 51 -0.59 -11.86 15.75
C ILE A 51 -0.43 -13.25 15.14
N GLY A 52 0.76 -13.58 14.63
CA GLY A 52 1.07 -14.84 13.96
C GLY A 52 0.69 -14.89 12.48
N CYS A 53 0.36 -13.77 11.84
CA CYS A 53 0.07 -13.71 10.40
C CYS A 53 1.35 -13.84 9.56
N GLY A 54 1.22 -14.24 8.30
CA GLY A 54 2.32 -14.26 7.34
C GLY A 54 2.79 -12.84 7.01
N ILE A 55 4.09 -12.66 6.79
CA ILE A 55 4.68 -11.36 6.46
C ILE A 55 5.57 -11.48 5.23
N VAL A 56 5.28 -10.69 4.22
CA VAL A 56 6.16 -10.48 3.06
C VAL A 56 6.90 -9.15 3.27
N LEU A 57 8.20 -9.22 3.52
CA LEU A 57 9.07 -8.06 3.61
C LEU A 57 9.63 -7.72 2.22
N ILE A 58 9.40 -6.50 1.76
CA ILE A 58 9.91 -6.01 0.49
C ILE A 58 10.98 -4.94 0.72
N PRO A 59 12.11 -4.98 -0.01
CA PRO A 59 13.18 -3.99 0.17
C PRO A 59 12.81 -2.63 -0.40
N ASP A 60 11.95 -2.59 -1.43
CA ASP A 60 11.47 -1.40 -2.13
C ASP A 60 10.17 -1.70 -2.89
N GLY A 61 9.65 -0.71 -3.64
CA GLY A 61 8.50 -0.91 -4.51
C GLY A 61 7.16 -0.98 -3.77
N ASP A 62 6.93 -0.06 -2.84
CA ASP A 62 5.69 0.04 -2.06
C ASP A 62 4.44 0.14 -2.94
N VAL A 63 4.48 0.89 -4.05
CA VAL A 63 3.36 0.94 -5.01
C VAL A 63 3.04 -0.46 -5.57
N ALA A 64 4.07 -1.23 -5.95
CA ALA A 64 3.89 -2.61 -6.40
C ALA A 64 3.34 -3.52 -5.29
N GLY A 65 3.82 -3.34 -4.05
CA GLY A 65 3.32 -4.05 -2.88
C GLY A 65 1.83 -3.77 -2.59
N VAL A 66 1.40 -2.52 -2.78
CA VAL A 66 -0.02 -2.15 -2.65
C VAL A 66 -0.85 -2.79 -3.78
N ILE A 67 -0.41 -2.70 -5.03
CA ILE A 67 -1.12 -3.31 -6.18
C ILE A 67 -1.24 -4.83 -6.01
N ALA A 68 -0.22 -5.48 -5.45
CA ALA A 68 -0.23 -6.92 -5.20
C ALA A 68 -1.40 -7.39 -4.32
N THR A 69 -1.97 -6.52 -3.48
CA THR A 69 -3.17 -6.85 -2.67
C THR A 69 -4.43 -7.08 -3.51
N THR A 70 -4.44 -6.65 -4.76
CA THR A 70 -5.58 -6.81 -5.68
C THR A 70 -5.36 -7.90 -6.72
N ASN A 71 -4.14 -8.43 -6.81
CA ASN A 71 -3.80 -9.47 -7.76
C ASN A 71 -4.07 -10.86 -7.15
N PRO A 72 -4.99 -11.67 -7.72
CA PRO A 72 -5.32 -13.00 -7.20
C PRO A 72 -4.15 -14.00 -7.28
N ASP A 73 -3.15 -13.74 -8.14
CA ASP A 73 -1.96 -14.59 -8.29
C ASP A 73 -0.94 -14.36 -7.16
N THR A 74 -1.13 -13.32 -6.35
CA THR A 74 -0.34 -13.08 -5.14
C THR A 74 -1.10 -13.56 -3.91
N SER A 75 -0.36 -13.93 -2.88
CA SER A 75 -0.97 -14.31 -1.60
C SER A 75 -1.16 -13.12 -0.65
N ILE A 76 -0.87 -11.89 -1.10
CA ILE A 76 -0.87 -10.70 -0.24
C ILE A 76 -2.29 -10.20 -0.02
N ASP A 77 -2.71 -10.15 1.23
CA ASP A 77 -4.07 -9.74 1.64
C ASP A 77 -4.15 -8.25 2.01
N ILE A 78 -3.09 -7.71 2.60
CA ILE A 78 -3.04 -6.33 3.07
C ILE A 78 -1.63 -5.77 2.97
N TYR A 79 -1.51 -4.50 2.59
CA TYR A 79 -0.27 -3.74 2.68
C TYR A 79 -0.36 -2.77 3.87
N LEU A 80 0.67 -2.76 4.72
CA LEU A 80 0.75 -1.89 5.88
C LEU A 80 2.11 -1.18 5.93
N GLY A 81 2.10 0.11 6.23
CA GLY A 81 3.34 0.84 6.39
C GLY A 81 3.21 2.34 6.23
N SER A 82 4.36 3.02 6.19
CA SER A 82 4.49 4.44 5.93
C SER A 82 5.53 4.67 4.84
N GLY A 83 5.27 5.62 3.96
CA GLY A 83 6.12 5.96 2.83
C GLY A 83 5.99 7.44 2.47
N GLY A 84 6.46 7.83 1.31
CA GLY A 84 6.27 9.17 0.79
C GLY A 84 4.82 9.43 0.38
N ALA A 85 4.36 10.66 0.56
CA ALA A 85 3.02 11.04 0.14
C ALA A 85 2.78 10.88 -1.37
N PRO A 86 3.76 11.18 -2.27
CA PRO A 86 3.61 10.92 -3.70
C PRO A 86 3.36 9.45 -4.03
N GLU A 87 4.09 8.52 -3.39
CA GLU A 87 3.91 7.07 -3.58
C GLU A 87 2.53 6.63 -3.11
N GLY A 88 2.01 7.22 -2.02
CA GLY A 88 0.65 6.96 -1.55
C GLY A 88 -0.41 7.37 -2.57
N VAL A 89 -0.25 8.52 -3.23
CA VAL A 89 -1.16 8.98 -4.29
C VAL A 89 -1.07 8.08 -5.52
N LEU A 90 0.13 7.66 -5.93
CA LEU A 90 0.33 6.72 -7.04
C LEU A 90 -0.33 5.36 -6.76
N ALA A 91 -0.17 4.83 -5.54
CA ALA A 91 -0.81 3.59 -5.12
C ALA A 91 -2.34 3.70 -5.13
N ALA A 92 -2.89 4.81 -4.63
CA ALA A 92 -4.32 5.08 -4.68
C ALA A 92 -4.83 5.18 -6.13
N ALA A 93 -4.09 5.84 -7.02
CA ALA A 93 -4.42 5.94 -8.44
C ALA A 93 -4.46 4.55 -9.11
N ALA A 94 -3.47 3.71 -8.84
CA ALA A 94 -3.44 2.34 -9.34
C ALA A 94 -4.64 1.53 -8.84
N LEU A 95 -4.94 1.58 -7.55
CA LEU A 95 -6.09 0.87 -6.97
C LEU A 95 -7.44 1.36 -7.52
N ARG A 96 -7.54 2.65 -7.89
CA ARG A 96 -8.72 3.17 -8.61
C ARG A 96 -8.94 2.46 -9.94
N CYS A 97 -7.87 2.12 -10.65
CA CYS A 97 -7.94 1.47 -11.95
C CYS A 97 -8.26 -0.03 -11.86
N VAL A 98 -7.76 -0.72 -10.83
CA VAL A 98 -7.88 -2.19 -10.72
C VAL A 98 -8.90 -2.65 -9.68
N GLY A 99 -9.43 -1.72 -8.90
CA GLY A 99 -10.28 -2.01 -7.74
C GLY A 99 -9.44 -2.33 -6.50
N GLY A 100 -9.86 -1.81 -5.36
CA GLY A 100 -9.18 -2.02 -4.09
C GLY A 100 -9.62 -1.00 -3.05
N GLN A 101 -9.06 -1.08 -1.85
CA GLN A 101 -9.33 -0.14 -0.77
C GLN A 101 -8.01 0.48 -0.32
N PHE A 102 -8.04 1.76 -0.02
CA PHE A 102 -6.88 2.49 0.47
C PHE A 102 -7.30 3.51 1.51
N GLN A 103 -6.53 3.60 2.58
CA GLN A 103 -6.60 4.69 3.54
C GLN A 103 -5.19 5.18 3.85
N GLY A 104 -5.01 6.49 3.92
CA GLY A 104 -3.76 7.13 4.25
C GLY A 104 -3.95 8.28 5.22
N ARG A 105 -2.94 8.54 6.04
CA ARG A 105 -2.88 9.71 6.93
C ARG A 105 -1.49 10.32 6.86
N LEU A 106 -1.43 11.65 6.86
CA LEU A 106 -0.15 12.34 6.91
C LEU A 106 0.54 12.09 8.26
N MET A 107 1.83 11.83 8.21
CA MET A 107 2.69 11.73 9.38
C MET A 107 3.68 12.89 9.38
N PHE A 108 3.76 13.61 10.49
CA PHE A 108 4.62 14.77 10.64
C PHE A 108 5.73 14.47 11.64
N ARG A 109 6.96 14.74 11.25
CA ARG A 109 8.14 14.52 12.10
C ARG A 109 8.40 15.68 13.07
N ASN A 110 7.92 16.87 12.72
CA ASN A 110 8.12 18.09 13.49
C ASN A 110 7.04 19.16 13.19
N ASP A 111 7.09 20.26 13.93
CA ASP A 111 6.11 21.35 13.79
C ASP A 111 6.29 22.15 12.50
N ASP A 112 7.48 22.19 11.91
CA ASP A 112 7.71 22.84 10.61
C ASP A 112 6.93 22.12 9.48
N GLU A 113 6.91 20.79 9.51
CA GLU A 113 6.10 20.00 8.56
C GLU A 113 4.60 20.24 8.76
N ARG A 114 4.14 20.29 10.02
CA ARG A 114 2.75 20.66 10.36
C ARG A 114 2.40 22.07 9.87
N GLY A 115 3.29 23.03 10.08
CA GLY A 115 3.15 24.41 9.63
C GLY A 115 3.08 24.50 8.10
N ARG A 116 3.89 23.73 7.36
CA ARG A 116 3.83 23.66 5.89
C ARG A 116 2.50 23.09 5.41
N ALA A 117 2.03 22.01 6.02
CA ALA A 117 0.74 21.41 5.67
C ALA A 117 -0.42 22.41 5.82
N ARG A 118 -0.45 23.17 6.93
CA ARG A 118 -1.45 24.21 7.14
C ARG A 118 -1.38 25.33 6.09
N ARG A 119 -0.16 25.76 5.71
CA ARG A 119 0.01 26.76 4.62
C ARG A 119 -0.48 26.26 3.26
N TRP A 120 -0.53 24.95 3.06
CA TRP A 120 -1.10 24.32 1.86
C TRP A 120 -2.60 24.01 1.98
N GLY A 121 -3.25 24.54 3.02
CA GLY A 121 -4.70 24.41 3.22
C GLY A 121 -5.14 23.12 3.87
N ILE A 122 -4.21 22.34 4.46
CA ILE A 122 -4.56 21.15 5.24
C ILE A 122 -4.85 21.60 6.67
N GLU A 123 -6.12 21.77 7.00
CA GLU A 123 -6.57 22.22 8.31
C GLU A 123 -6.59 21.06 9.32
N ASP A 124 -7.17 19.93 8.94
CA ASP A 124 -7.20 18.72 9.75
C ASP A 124 -5.96 17.86 9.47
N LEU A 125 -4.98 17.95 10.38
CA LEU A 125 -3.71 17.24 10.26
C LEU A 125 -3.82 15.74 10.57
N ASP A 126 -4.89 15.30 11.21
CA ASP A 126 -5.14 13.89 11.56
C ASP A 126 -6.13 13.21 10.63
N ARG A 127 -6.55 13.93 9.59
CA ARG A 127 -7.50 13.42 8.58
C ARG A 127 -7.01 12.10 7.98
N ILE A 128 -7.92 11.13 7.94
CA ILE A 128 -7.76 9.91 7.16
C ILE A 128 -8.33 10.16 5.77
N TYR A 129 -7.48 10.04 4.77
CA TYR A 129 -7.83 10.18 3.36
C TYR A 129 -8.25 8.84 2.79
N SER A 130 -9.37 8.81 2.10
CA SER A 130 -9.82 7.65 1.33
C SER A 130 -9.09 7.55 -0.02
N LEU A 131 -9.31 6.46 -0.70
CA LEU A 131 -8.85 6.25 -2.07
C LEU A 131 -9.35 7.38 -3.01
N GLU A 132 -10.61 7.78 -2.87
CA GLU A 132 -11.24 8.85 -3.65
C GLU A 132 -10.70 10.24 -3.30
N ASP A 133 -10.30 10.46 -2.04
CA ASP A 133 -9.67 11.70 -1.63
C ASP A 133 -8.29 11.89 -2.28
N LEU A 134 -7.52 10.80 -2.40
CA LEU A 134 -6.14 10.80 -2.91
C LEU A 134 -6.08 10.79 -4.43
N ALA A 135 -7.01 10.10 -5.10
CA ALA A 135 -7.05 9.97 -6.56
C ALA A 135 -8.44 10.35 -7.08
N LYS A 136 -8.71 11.63 -7.24
CA LYS A 136 -9.99 12.19 -7.70
C LYS A 136 -10.13 12.14 -9.22
N GLY A 137 -11.39 12.12 -9.70
CA GLY A 137 -11.73 12.20 -11.12
C GLY A 137 -11.37 10.94 -11.91
N ASP A 138 -11.21 11.09 -13.21
CA ASP A 138 -10.81 10.01 -14.11
C ASP A 138 -9.31 9.77 -13.97
N VAL A 139 -8.93 8.51 -13.84
CA VAL A 139 -7.55 8.10 -13.59
C VAL A 139 -7.11 7.11 -14.64
N ILE A 140 -5.92 7.34 -15.17
CA ILE A 140 -5.17 6.37 -15.98
C ILE A 140 -3.87 6.06 -15.21
N PHE A 141 -3.62 4.79 -14.98
CA PHE A 141 -2.36 4.32 -14.40
C PHE A 141 -1.56 3.58 -15.47
N ALA A 142 -0.33 4.01 -15.70
CA ALA A 142 0.60 3.37 -16.62
C ALA A 142 1.95 3.20 -15.95
N ALA A 143 2.56 2.03 -16.11
CA ALA A 143 3.89 1.74 -15.58
C ALA A 143 4.66 0.88 -16.57
N THR A 144 5.97 1.13 -16.69
CA THR A 144 6.87 0.35 -17.54
C THR A 144 8.03 -0.17 -16.70
N GLY A 145 8.31 -1.47 -16.80
CA GLY A 145 9.43 -2.10 -16.10
C GLY A 145 10.76 -1.66 -16.70
N VAL A 146 11.65 -1.11 -15.87
CA VAL A 146 13.05 -0.82 -16.23
C VAL A 146 13.94 -2.00 -15.87
N THR A 147 13.78 -2.51 -14.67
CA THR A 147 14.42 -3.73 -14.15
C THR A 147 13.34 -4.76 -13.84
N ASP A 148 13.74 -6.03 -13.70
CA ASP A 148 12.81 -7.07 -13.27
C ASP A 148 12.32 -6.79 -11.85
N GLY A 149 11.00 -6.71 -11.68
CA GLY A 149 10.32 -6.53 -10.42
C GLY A 149 9.15 -7.48 -10.23
N SER A 150 8.50 -7.40 -9.08
CA SER A 150 7.33 -8.24 -8.76
C SER A 150 6.10 -7.91 -9.61
N LEU A 151 5.95 -6.65 -10.04
CA LEU A 151 4.81 -6.19 -10.82
C LEU A 151 5.06 -6.34 -12.32
N LEU A 152 6.25 -5.93 -12.80
CA LEU A 152 6.60 -5.87 -14.22
C LEU A 152 7.99 -6.46 -14.46
N LYS A 153 8.17 -7.03 -15.66
CA LYS A 153 9.50 -7.42 -16.14
C LYS A 153 10.23 -6.20 -16.69
N GLY A 154 11.54 -6.20 -16.53
CA GLY A 154 12.42 -5.13 -16.99
C GLY A 154 12.64 -5.13 -18.51
N VAL A 155 13.39 -4.12 -18.93
CA VAL A 155 13.88 -3.98 -20.31
C VAL A 155 14.81 -5.15 -20.65
N LYS A 156 14.57 -5.79 -21.80
CA LYS A 156 15.42 -6.85 -22.33
C LYS A 156 16.06 -6.40 -23.63
N HIS A 157 17.38 -6.41 -23.64
CA HIS A 157 18.17 -6.19 -24.85
C HIS A 157 18.42 -7.52 -25.56
N ARG A 158 18.00 -7.62 -26.79
CA ARG A 158 18.19 -8.79 -27.67
C ARG A 158 19.01 -8.40 -28.88
N ARG A 159 19.52 -9.38 -29.64
CA ARG A 159 20.28 -9.12 -30.87
C ARG A 159 19.44 -8.42 -31.95
N ASP A 160 18.15 -8.62 -31.96
CA ASP A 160 17.17 -8.11 -32.90
C ASP A 160 16.44 -6.85 -32.41
N GLY A 161 16.74 -6.37 -31.18
CA GLY A 161 16.12 -5.17 -30.66
C GLY A 161 15.98 -5.14 -29.13
N VAL A 162 15.14 -4.22 -28.64
CA VAL A 162 14.81 -4.01 -27.23
C VAL A 162 13.33 -4.27 -27.01
N THR A 163 13.00 -5.02 -25.96
CA THR A 163 11.62 -5.26 -25.57
C THR A 163 11.37 -4.73 -24.15
N THR A 164 10.19 -4.18 -23.92
CA THR A 164 9.70 -3.75 -22.60
C THR A 164 8.39 -4.45 -22.27
N THR A 165 8.05 -4.52 -21.00
CA THR A 165 6.72 -4.93 -20.52
C THR A 165 6.04 -3.75 -19.83
N GLN A 166 4.76 -3.63 -20.02
CA GLN A 166 3.90 -2.60 -19.42
C GLN A 166 2.74 -3.28 -18.70
#